data_2e85047e0e62f0103b3b5741b5e9b318
#
_entry.id   2e85047e0e62f0103b3b5741b5e9b318
#
_cell.length_a   1.000
_cell.length_b   1.000
_cell.length_c   1.000
_cell.angle_alpha   90.00
_cell.angle_beta   90.00
_cell.angle_gamma   90.00
#
_symmetry.space_group_name_H-M   'P 1'
#
loop_
_entity.id
_entity.type
_entity.pdbx_description
1 polymer ?
#
loop_
_entity_poly.entity_id
_entity_poly.type
_entity_poly.pdbx_seq_one_letter_code
_entity_poly.pdbx_strand_id
1 'polypeptide(L)'
;QIVPGQPTLVLDVAHNPHSVAALTANLDAMGYFPTTHAVFGAMADKDLATMLAKVGPLVDRWYFTCLPTARAETAAALQQKWNAVQMVAGGPRDVVSSLHAHPLAAQDAAVAAADPPDRIVVFGSFYTVGGVLINGTPRLHAKHLG
;
A
#
# COMPACT_ATOMS: atom_id res chain seq x y z
N GLN A 1 -10.50 4.45 6.17
CA GLN A 1 -11.59 3.48 6.37
C GLN A 1 -11.02 2.08 6.58
N ILE A 2 -11.41 1.45 7.66
CA ILE A 2 -11.07 0.06 7.93
C ILE A 2 -12.24 -0.81 7.51
N VAL A 3 -11.98 -1.76 6.60
CA VAL A 3 -12.98 -2.73 6.14
C VAL A 3 -12.64 -4.07 6.81
N PRO A 4 -13.46 -4.52 7.78
CA PRO A 4 -13.21 -5.79 8.44
C PRO A 4 -13.26 -6.95 7.45
N GLY A 5 -12.40 -7.95 7.66
CA GLY A 5 -12.32 -9.12 6.80
C GLY A 5 -11.10 -9.95 7.12
N GLN A 6 -10.85 -10.95 6.30
CA GLN A 6 -9.70 -11.85 6.39
C GLN A 6 -9.04 -11.96 5.01
N PRO A 7 -8.05 -11.12 4.71
CA PRO A 7 -7.37 -10.12 5.55
C PRO A 7 -8.18 -8.84 5.79
N THR A 8 -7.77 -8.07 6.80
CA THR A 8 -8.32 -6.74 7.05
C THR A 8 -7.84 -5.77 5.98
N LEU A 9 -8.74 -4.95 5.47
CA LEU A 9 -8.45 -3.96 4.43
C LEU A 9 -8.51 -2.55 5.02
N VAL A 10 -7.47 -1.76 4.81
CA VAL A 10 -7.40 -0.36 5.21
C VAL A 10 -7.32 0.49 3.94
N LEU A 11 -8.29 1.38 3.76
CA LEU A 11 -8.34 2.31 2.63
C LEU A 11 -8.11 3.72 3.16
N ASP A 12 -7.07 4.40 2.67
CA ASP A 12 -6.73 5.74 3.13
C ASP A 12 -6.26 6.60 1.96
N VAL A 13 -6.83 7.79 1.83
CA VAL A 13 -6.45 8.74 0.79
C VAL A 13 -5.21 9.57 1.14
N ALA A 14 -4.46 9.18 2.16
CA ALA A 14 -3.21 9.84 2.54
C ALA A 14 -2.30 10.00 1.32
N HIS A 15 -1.84 11.24 1.08
CA HIS A 15 -1.15 11.60 -0.16
C HIS A 15 -0.01 12.60 0.04
N ASN A 16 0.33 12.93 1.28
CA ASN A 16 1.45 13.79 1.63
C ASN A 16 2.09 13.30 2.93
N PRO A 17 3.28 13.81 3.31
CA PRO A 17 3.97 13.33 4.52
C PRO A 17 3.14 13.47 5.80
N HIS A 18 2.37 14.56 5.94
CA HIS A 18 1.56 14.78 7.12
C HIS A 18 0.44 13.75 7.25
N SER A 19 -0.33 13.51 6.18
CA SER A 19 -1.41 12.53 6.20
C SER A 19 -0.89 11.09 6.28
N VAL A 20 0.29 10.81 5.72
CA VAL A 20 0.93 9.50 5.86
C VAL A 20 1.41 9.27 7.29
N ALA A 21 1.88 10.30 7.99
CA ALA A 21 2.23 10.18 9.40
C ALA A 21 1.00 9.80 10.25
N ALA A 22 -0.17 10.40 9.97
CA ALA A 22 -1.42 10.04 10.63
C ALA A 22 -1.83 8.59 10.31
N LEU A 23 -1.71 8.17 9.04
CA LEU A 23 -1.97 6.79 8.65
C LEU A 23 -1.05 5.82 9.40
N THR A 24 0.24 6.13 9.48
CA THR A 24 1.23 5.30 10.18
C THR A 24 0.85 5.11 11.65
N ALA A 25 0.44 6.19 12.33
CA ALA A 25 -0.01 6.12 13.72
C ALA A 25 -1.26 5.24 13.86
N ASN A 26 -2.20 5.34 12.94
CA ASN A 26 -3.41 4.52 12.94
C ASN A 26 -3.10 3.04 12.71
N LEU A 27 -2.19 2.73 11.79
CA LEU A 27 -1.76 1.35 11.53
C LEU A 27 -1.08 0.74 12.75
N ASP A 28 -0.23 1.52 13.40
CA ASP A 28 0.48 1.09 14.61
C ASP A 28 -0.50 0.80 15.75
N ALA A 29 -1.54 1.63 15.89
CA ALA A 29 -2.58 1.48 16.90
C ALA A 29 -3.49 0.26 16.68
N MET A 30 -3.53 -0.31 15.47
CA MET A 30 -4.34 -1.49 15.18
C MET A 30 -3.79 -2.77 15.82
N GLY A 31 -2.56 -2.76 16.32
CA GLY A 31 -1.93 -3.92 16.92
C GLY A 31 -1.15 -4.77 15.93
N TYR A 32 -0.92 -6.03 16.29
CA TYR A 32 -0.05 -6.91 15.53
C TYR A 32 -0.77 -7.56 14.34
N PHE A 33 -0.10 -7.55 13.19
CA PHE A 33 -0.46 -8.33 12.00
C PHE A 33 0.80 -9.05 11.50
N PRO A 34 0.72 -10.35 11.16
CA PRO A 34 1.90 -11.11 10.71
C PRO A 34 2.57 -10.49 9.50
N THR A 35 1.79 -10.04 8.52
CA THR A 35 2.28 -9.40 7.31
C THR A 35 1.39 -8.22 6.95
N THR A 36 2.00 -7.07 6.67
CA THR A 36 1.32 -5.89 6.14
C THR A 36 1.69 -5.75 4.67
N HIS A 37 0.67 -5.80 3.81
CA HIS A 37 0.77 -5.60 2.37
C HIS A 37 0.33 -4.18 2.04
N ALA A 38 1.14 -3.43 1.31
CA ALA A 38 0.81 -2.05 0.95
C ALA A 38 0.64 -1.90 -0.55
N VAL A 39 -0.55 -1.47 -0.97
CA VAL A 39 -0.85 -1.05 -2.34
C VAL A 39 -0.67 0.46 -2.40
N PHE A 40 0.32 0.91 -3.16
CA PHE A 40 0.72 2.32 -3.19
C PHE A 40 0.82 2.84 -4.62
N GLY A 41 0.10 3.92 -4.87
CA GLY A 41 0.20 4.71 -6.10
C GLY A 41 0.07 6.18 -5.72
N ALA A 42 0.82 7.07 -6.36
CA ALA A 42 0.88 8.47 -5.94
C ALA A 42 1.21 9.39 -7.09
N MET A 43 0.89 10.67 -6.92
CA MET A 43 1.24 11.73 -7.85
C MET A 43 2.74 12.05 -7.78
N ALA A 44 3.34 12.35 -8.93
CA ALA A 44 4.78 12.59 -9.04
C ALA A 44 5.26 13.84 -8.31
N ASP A 45 4.37 14.81 -8.07
CA ASP A 45 4.69 16.08 -7.42
C ASP A 45 4.74 16.00 -5.88
N LYS A 46 4.48 14.83 -5.30
CA LYS A 46 4.49 14.64 -3.85
C LYS A 46 5.88 14.29 -3.33
N ASP A 47 6.10 14.52 -2.05
CA ASP A 47 7.34 14.11 -1.37
C ASP A 47 7.31 12.62 -1.06
N LEU A 48 7.53 11.83 -2.12
CA LEU A 48 7.36 10.38 -2.09
C LEU A 48 8.39 9.70 -1.19
N ALA A 49 9.63 10.17 -1.21
CA ALA A 49 10.68 9.59 -0.38
C ALA A 49 10.34 9.69 1.11
N THR A 50 9.87 10.85 1.56
CA THR A 50 9.46 11.06 2.96
C THR A 50 8.25 10.21 3.31
N MET A 51 7.26 10.10 2.42
CA MET A 51 6.08 9.26 2.64
C MET A 51 6.48 7.80 2.81
N LEU A 52 7.33 7.29 1.93
CA LEU A 52 7.79 5.90 1.98
C LEU A 52 8.65 5.63 3.23
N ALA A 53 9.47 6.59 3.63
CA ALA A 53 10.29 6.46 4.84
C ALA A 53 9.43 6.39 6.11
N LYS A 54 8.32 7.12 6.16
CA LYS A 54 7.43 7.15 7.33
C LYS A 54 6.68 5.84 7.53
N VAL A 55 6.11 5.29 6.47
CA VAL A 55 5.26 4.09 6.57
C VAL A 55 6.07 2.79 6.38
N GLY A 56 7.22 2.88 5.74
CA GLY A 56 8.03 1.73 5.37
C GLY A 56 8.32 0.73 6.50
N PRO A 57 8.64 1.18 7.74
CA PRO A 57 8.89 0.26 8.84
C PRO A 57 7.73 -0.69 9.17
N LEU A 58 6.49 -0.32 8.80
CA LEU A 58 5.31 -1.13 9.04
C LEU A 58 4.93 -2.03 7.88
N VAL A 59 5.62 -1.94 6.73
CA VAL A 59 5.26 -2.64 5.50
C VAL A 59 6.21 -3.79 5.24
N ASP A 60 5.66 -4.97 4.98
CA ASP A 60 6.42 -6.18 4.68
C ASP A 60 6.45 -6.49 3.18
N ARG A 61 5.42 -6.09 2.43
CA ARG A 61 5.32 -6.30 0.99
C ARG A 61 4.71 -5.10 0.31
N TRP A 62 5.33 -4.64 -0.77
CA TRP A 62 4.86 -3.50 -1.56
C TRP A 62 4.27 -3.95 -2.90
N TYR A 63 3.15 -3.33 -3.27
CA TYR A 63 2.51 -3.49 -4.57
C TYR A 63 2.38 -2.09 -5.15
N PHE A 64 3.40 -1.66 -5.89
CA PHE A 64 3.43 -0.34 -6.51
C PHE A 64 2.57 -0.34 -7.76
N THR A 65 1.74 0.67 -7.92
CA THR A 65 0.82 0.76 -9.06
C THR A 65 0.96 2.07 -9.81
N CYS A 66 0.78 2.00 -11.13
CA CYS A 66 0.50 3.17 -11.95
C CYS A 66 -0.92 3.66 -11.69
N LEU A 67 -1.21 4.91 -12.04
CA LEU A 67 -2.53 5.51 -11.90
C LEU A 67 -2.99 6.05 -13.27
N PRO A 68 -4.32 6.19 -13.49
CA PRO A 68 -4.86 6.59 -14.80
C PRO A 68 -4.77 8.11 -15.02
N THR A 69 -3.61 8.69 -14.78
CA THR A 69 -3.34 10.12 -15.02
C THR A 69 -1.87 10.32 -15.33
N ALA A 70 -1.57 11.23 -16.26
CA ALA A 70 -0.19 11.58 -16.62
C ALA A 70 0.58 12.24 -15.48
N ARG A 71 -0.10 12.76 -14.45
CA ARG A 71 0.51 13.39 -13.27
C ARG A 71 1.02 12.38 -12.25
N ALA A 72 0.67 11.11 -12.39
CA ALA A 72 1.09 10.08 -11.46
C ALA A 72 2.54 9.65 -11.71
N GLU A 73 3.21 9.26 -10.64
CA GLU A 73 4.48 8.55 -10.76
C GLU A 73 4.22 7.12 -11.25
N THR A 74 5.15 6.58 -12.03
CA THR A 74 5.03 5.19 -12.49
C THR A 74 5.32 4.21 -11.35
N ALA A 75 4.77 3.00 -11.44
CA ALA A 75 5.08 1.94 -10.48
C ALA A 75 6.58 1.66 -10.38
N ALA A 76 7.28 1.64 -11.52
CA ALA A 76 8.72 1.41 -11.55
C ALA A 76 9.50 2.51 -10.83
N ALA A 77 9.11 3.77 -11.02
CA ALA A 77 9.75 4.90 -10.34
C ALA A 77 9.49 4.89 -8.84
N LEU A 78 8.29 4.49 -8.42
CA LEU A 78 7.96 4.32 -7.00
C LEU A 78 8.84 3.23 -6.36
N GLN A 79 9.04 2.12 -7.04
CA GLN A 79 9.92 1.06 -6.57
C GLN A 79 11.37 1.55 -6.42
N GLN A 80 11.87 2.32 -7.37
CA GLN A 80 13.22 2.90 -7.30
C GLN A 80 13.36 3.82 -6.08
N LYS A 81 12.35 4.66 -5.81
CA LYS A 81 12.35 5.54 -4.64
C LYS A 81 12.36 4.74 -3.34
N TRP A 82 11.57 3.68 -3.28
CA TRP A 82 11.56 2.78 -2.12
C TRP A 82 12.92 2.13 -1.90
N ASN A 83 13.56 1.64 -2.95
CA ASN A 83 14.89 1.04 -2.83
C ASN A 83 15.92 2.04 -2.31
N ALA A 84 15.86 3.29 -2.76
CA ALA A 84 16.74 4.34 -2.27
C ALA A 84 16.49 4.67 -0.79
N VAL A 85 15.23 4.70 -0.37
CA VAL A 85 14.85 4.91 1.04
C VAL A 85 15.41 3.80 1.93
N GLN A 86 15.32 2.56 1.51
CA GLN A 86 15.86 1.42 2.26
C GLN A 86 17.37 1.54 2.45
N MET A 87 18.10 1.94 1.42
CA MET A 87 19.55 2.08 1.50
C MET A 87 19.97 3.13 2.53
N VAL A 88 19.24 4.26 2.59
CA VAL A 88 19.50 5.32 3.57
C VAL A 88 19.20 4.85 5.00
N ALA A 89 18.18 4.02 5.17
CA ALA A 89 17.73 3.55 6.48
C ALA A 89 18.58 2.41 7.08
N GLY A 90 19.76 2.15 6.52
CA GLY A 90 20.69 1.15 7.10
C GLY A 90 20.74 -0.16 6.33
N GLY A 91 20.25 -0.16 5.12
CA GLY A 91 20.31 -1.30 4.22
C GLY A 91 18.98 -2.03 4.07
N PRO A 92 18.89 -2.95 3.10
CA PRO A 92 17.67 -3.63 2.78
C PRO A 92 17.24 -4.59 3.89
N ARG A 93 15.97 -4.50 4.26
CA ARG A 93 15.26 -5.61 4.88
C ARG A 93 14.83 -6.57 3.77
N ASP A 94 14.43 -7.78 4.16
CA ASP A 94 13.84 -8.73 3.22
C ASP A 94 12.39 -8.34 2.91
N VAL A 95 12.24 -7.27 2.14
CA VAL A 95 10.94 -6.69 1.75
C VAL A 95 10.73 -6.89 0.26
N VAL A 96 9.70 -7.65 -0.09
CA VAL A 96 9.34 -7.96 -1.48
C VAL A 96 8.53 -6.81 -2.06
N SER A 97 8.78 -6.48 -3.33
CA SER A 97 7.96 -5.50 -4.05
C SER A 97 7.61 -6.00 -5.45
N SER A 98 6.47 -5.55 -5.97
CA SER A 98 6.01 -5.87 -7.32
C SER A 98 5.39 -4.64 -7.98
N LEU A 99 5.29 -4.67 -9.31
CA LEU A 99 4.81 -3.56 -10.12
C LEU A 99 3.50 -3.96 -10.81
N HIS A 100 2.54 -3.03 -10.83
CA HIS A 100 1.21 -3.29 -11.37
C HIS A 100 0.75 -2.11 -12.23
N ALA A 101 -0.06 -2.41 -13.25
CA ALA A 101 -0.51 -1.42 -14.22
C ALA A 101 -1.60 -0.49 -13.68
N HIS A 102 -2.40 -0.99 -12.73
CA HIS A 102 -3.50 -0.21 -12.14
C HIS A 102 -3.83 -0.72 -10.73
N PRO A 103 -4.53 0.11 -9.91
CA PRO A 103 -4.77 -0.21 -8.50
C PRO A 103 -5.49 -1.54 -8.25
N LEU A 104 -6.47 -1.88 -9.07
CA LEU A 104 -7.20 -3.14 -8.86
C LEU A 104 -6.31 -4.35 -9.09
N ALA A 105 -5.42 -4.31 -10.08
CA ALA A 105 -4.45 -5.39 -10.29
C ALA A 105 -3.49 -5.54 -9.12
N ALA A 106 -3.03 -4.42 -8.55
CA ALA A 106 -2.18 -4.43 -7.36
C ALA A 106 -2.94 -5.01 -6.15
N GLN A 107 -4.18 -4.60 -5.96
CA GLN A 107 -5.05 -5.12 -4.90
C GLN A 107 -5.28 -6.63 -5.07
N ASP A 108 -5.57 -7.09 -6.28
CA ASP A 108 -5.78 -8.52 -6.54
C ASP A 108 -4.51 -9.33 -6.23
N ALA A 109 -3.34 -8.80 -6.57
CA ALA A 109 -2.07 -9.46 -6.25
C ALA A 109 -1.84 -9.53 -4.73
N ALA A 110 -2.16 -8.46 -4.01
CA ALA A 110 -2.04 -8.43 -2.56
C ALA A 110 -3.00 -9.43 -1.89
N VAL A 111 -4.23 -9.50 -2.34
CA VAL A 111 -5.22 -10.48 -1.85
C VAL A 111 -4.76 -11.90 -2.11
N ALA A 112 -4.20 -12.17 -3.30
CA ALA A 112 -3.70 -13.49 -3.65
C ALA A 112 -2.51 -13.92 -2.78
N ALA A 113 -1.68 -12.98 -2.34
CA ALA A 113 -0.50 -13.25 -1.52
C ALA A 113 -0.79 -13.26 -0.02
N ALA A 114 -1.84 -12.58 0.43
CA ALA A 114 -2.13 -12.42 1.86
C ALA A 114 -2.74 -13.67 2.47
N ASP A 115 -2.38 -13.91 3.72
CA ASP A 115 -3.01 -14.91 4.58
C ASP A 115 -4.16 -14.27 5.39
N PRO A 116 -5.10 -15.06 5.93
CA PRO A 116 -6.25 -14.51 6.65
C PRO A 116 -5.95 -13.52 7.76
N PRO A 117 -4.90 -13.69 8.61
CA PRO A 117 -4.61 -12.74 9.68
C PRO A 117 -3.84 -11.51 9.23
N ASP A 118 -3.47 -11.39 7.95
CA ASP A 118 -2.73 -10.26 7.43
C ASP A 118 -3.60 -9.01 7.30
N ARG A 119 -2.98 -7.88 6.98
CA ARG A 119 -3.70 -6.67 6.57
C ARG A 119 -3.18 -6.16 5.24
N ILE A 120 -4.06 -5.51 4.50
CA ILE A 120 -3.74 -4.85 3.24
C ILE A 120 -4.07 -3.36 3.41
N VAL A 121 -3.12 -2.49 3.12
CA VAL A 121 -3.28 -1.04 3.20
C VAL A 121 -3.20 -0.46 1.79
N VAL A 122 -4.21 0.30 1.39
CA VAL A 122 -4.29 0.96 0.09
C VAL A 122 -4.22 2.45 0.32
N PHE A 123 -3.21 3.13 -0.24
CA PHE A 123 -3.04 4.56 0.01
C PHE A 123 -2.19 5.26 -1.06
N GLY A 124 -2.04 6.57 -0.91
CA GLY A 124 -1.17 7.42 -1.73
C GLY A 124 -1.90 8.44 -2.57
N SER A 125 -3.16 8.20 -2.91
CA SER A 125 -3.95 9.07 -3.77
C SER A 125 -5.42 8.67 -3.75
N PHE A 126 -6.31 9.62 -4.06
CA PHE A 126 -7.70 9.31 -4.36
C PHE A 126 -7.84 8.30 -5.50
N TYR A 127 -6.95 8.37 -6.51
CA TYR A 127 -6.96 7.44 -7.64
C TYR A 127 -6.63 6.02 -7.19
N THR A 128 -5.74 5.86 -6.22
CA THR A 128 -5.37 4.54 -5.71
C THR A 128 -6.56 3.88 -5.01
N VAL A 129 -7.18 4.59 -4.09
CA VAL A 129 -8.34 4.10 -3.35
C VAL A 129 -9.54 3.94 -4.29
N GLY A 130 -9.81 4.93 -5.14
CA GLY A 130 -10.91 4.88 -6.12
C GLY A 130 -10.77 3.71 -7.07
N GLY A 131 -9.55 3.38 -7.48
CA GLY A 131 -9.28 2.26 -8.38
C GLY A 131 -9.63 0.90 -7.77
N VAL A 132 -9.37 0.70 -6.48
CA VAL A 132 -9.76 -0.55 -5.81
C VAL A 132 -11.24 -0.59 -5.48
N LEU A 133 -11.91 0.55 -5.41
CA LEU A 133 -13.34 0.66 -5.14
C LEU A 133 -14.21 0.63 -6.41
N ILE A 134 -13.63 0.42 -7.57
CA ILE A 134 -14.35 0.53 -8.86
C ILE A 134 -15.56 -0.40 -8.94
N ASN A 135 -15.53 -1.53 -8.23
CA ASN A 135 -16.63 -2.50 -8.15
C ASN A 135 -17.33 -2.47 -6.78
N GLY A 136 -17.23 -1.35 -6.06
CA GLY A 136 -17.76 -1.19 -4.71
C GLY A 136 -16.72 -1.56 -3.63
N THR A 137 -17.10 -1.43 -2.37
CA THR A 137 -16.21 -1.74 -1.25
C THR A 137 -15.95 -3.23 -1.18
N PRO A 138 -14.67 -3.68 -1.29
CA PRO A 138 -14.35 -5.09 -1.19
C PRO A 138 -14.62 -5.63 0.21
N ARG A 139 -15.07 -6.88 0.28
CA ARG A 139 -15.14 -7.64 1.51
C ARG A 139 -14.32 -8.90 1.31
N LEU A 140 -13.22 -9.01 2.06
CA LEU A 140 -12.28 -10.10 1.89
C LEU A 140 -12.64 -11.26 2.82
N HIS A 141 -12.46 -12.47 2.32
CA HIS A 141 -12.70 -13.69 3.06
C HIS A 141 -11.44 -14.54 3.06
N ALA A 142 -11.27 -15.37 4.09
CA ALA A 142 -10.17 -16.33 4.15
C ALA A 142 -10.21 -17.25 2.92
N LYS A 143 -9.05 -17.43 2.28
CA LYS A 143 -8.95 -18.15 1.00
C LYS A 143 -9.51 -19.58 1.05
N HIS A 144 -9.32 -20.25 2.17
CA HIS A 144 -9.73 -21.64 2.34
C HIS A 144 -11.20 -21.81 2.72
N LEU A 145 -11.92 -20.72 2.90
CA LEU A 145 -13.35 -20.73 3.20
C LEU A 145 -14.21 -20.55 1.94
N GLY A 146 -13.56 -20.28 0.84
CA GLY A 146 -14.20 -19.95 -0.44
C GLY A 146 -14.81 -21.03 -1.19
#